data_31c9ddff42f0645eb55a890d60e79976
#
_entry.id   31c9ddff42f0645eb55a890d60e79976
#
_cell.length_a   1.000
_cell.length_b   1.000
_cell.length_c   1.000
_cell.angle_alpha   90.00
_cell.angle_beta   90.00
_cell.angle_gamma   90.00
#
_symmetry.space_group_name_H-M   'P 1'
#
loop_
_entity.id
_entity.type
_entity.pdbx_description
1 polymer ?
#
loop_
_entity_poly.entity_id
_entity_poly.type
_entity_poly.pdbx_seq_one_letter_code
_entity_poly.pdbx_strand_id
1 'polypeptide(L)'
;MRRFLSSIPIWIVLADMVYGFTLNVTQSLNSRHSAPTSSDGLPLTPDIAFNSLQTLSNGGMILIIGFGLVVLLQLHRTVLKKQILPIGVFRTLGLLAVLAFSIPSLWEWFWALIRLTGGESVLNFSNIRYLITSICLPLIALTCIFRLFGWSRLHKTLPNEIGNNIEDTEIQRL
;
A
#
# COMPACT_ATOMS: atom_id res chain seq x y z
N MET A 1 -22.49 2.15 8.69
CA MET A 1 -21.85 0.84 8.49
C MET A 1 -21.15 0.70 7.12
N ARG A 2 -21.75 1.03 5.96
CA ARG A 2 -21.10 0.93 4.63
C ARG A 2 -19.75 1.65 4.50
N ARG A 3 -19.50 2.71 5.28
CA ARG A 3 -18.24 3.49 5.23
C ARG A 3 -17.05 2.80 5.87
N PHE A 4 -17.27 1.89 6.80
CA PHE A 4 -16.22 1.11 7.45
C PHE A 4 -15.78 -0.09 6.58
N LEU A 5 -16.71 -0.71 5.88
CA LEU A 5 -16.44 -1.90 5.07
C LEU A 5 -15.41 -1.65 3.96
N SER A 6 -15.43 -0.47 3.33
CA SER A 6 -14.49 -0.16 2.25
C SER A 6 -13.05 0.09 2.72
N SER A 7 -12.82 0.27 4.03
CA SER A 7 -11.48 0.41 4.61
C SER A 7 -10.87 -0.92 5.09
N ILE A 8 -11.68 -1.96 5.20
CA ILE A 8 -11.26 -3.26 5.74
C ILE A 8 -10.06 -3.85 4.99
N PRO A 9 -10.01 -3.89 3.64
CA PRO A 9 -8.88 -4.44 2.91
C PRO A 9 -7.55 -3.78 3.26
N ILE A 10 -7.56 -2.45 3.46
CA ILE A 10 -6.36 -1.67 3.80
C ILE A 10 -5.85 -2.07 5.19
N TRP A 11 -6.76 -2.22 6.16
CA TRP A 11 -6.41 -2.63 7.51
C TRP A 11 -5.87 -4.07 7.56
N ILE A 12 -6.45 -4.98 6.79
CA ILE A 12 -6.01 -6.39 6.70
C ILE A 12 -4.57 -6.45 6.17
N VAL A 13 -4.28 -5.78 5.06
CA VAL A 13 -2.93 -5.79 4.48
C VAL A 13 -1.93 -5.12 5.41
N LEU A 14 -2.31 -4.03 6.07
CA LEU A 14 -1.43 -3.34 7.03
C LEU A 14 -1.11 -4.24 8.23
N ALA A 15 -2.10 -4.93 8.78
CA ALA A 15 -1.89 -5.88 9.87
C ALA A 15 -1.02 -7.07 9.44
N ASP A 16 -1.23 -7.59 8.23
CA ASP A 16 -0.44 -8.68 7.68
C ASP A 16 1.03 -8.30 7.47
N MET A 17 1.28 -7.08 7.00
CA MET A 17 2.64 -6.55 6.85
C MET A 17 3.35 -6.42 8.20
N VAL A 18 2.68 -5.86 9.21
CA VAL A 18 3.24 -5.72 10.57
C VAL A 18 3.55 -7.10 11.15
N TYR A 19 2.64 -8.05 11.01
CA TYR A 19 2.84 -9.42 11.48
C TYR A 19 4.04 -10.09 10.78
N GLY A 20 4.13 -10.00 9.45
CA GLY A 20 5.24 -10.55 8.69
C GLY A 20 6.59 -9.94 9.09
N PHE A 21 6.62 -8.62 9.32
CA PHE A 21 7.82 -7.94 9.80
C PHE A 21 8.24 -8.43 11.19
N THR A 22 7.31 -8.55 12.11
CA THR A 22 7.58 -9.03 13.47
C THR A 22 8.17 -10.44 13.44
N LEU A 23 7.63 -11.34 12.62
CA LEU A 23 8.18 -12.68 12.44
C LEU A 23 9.61 -12.65 11.89
N ASN A 24 9.87 -11.85 10.85
CA ASN A 24 11.20 -11.71 10.27
C ASN A 24 12.24 -11.20 11.27
N VAL A 25 11.88 -10.19 12.06
CA VAL A 25 12.74 -9.65 13.12
C VAL A 25 13.02 -10.71 14.18
N THR A 26 11.99 -11.41 14.65
CA THR A 26 12.13 -12.45 15.66
C THR A 26 13.03 -13.60 15.18
N GLN A 27 12.86 -14.04 13.92
CA GLN A 27 13.70 -15.07 13.32
C GLN A 27 15.17 -14.60 13.19
N SER A 28 15.39 -13.35 12.77
CA SER A 28 16.72 -12.77 12.65
C SER A 28 17.43 -12.66 14.01
N LEU A 29 16.69 -12.31 15.07
CA LEU A 29 17.23 -12.26 16.43
C LEU A 29 17.57 -13.67 16.96
N ASN A 30 16.70 -14.64 16.74
CA ASN A 30 16.95 -16.02 17.15
C ASN A 30 18.15 -16.64 16.41
N SER A 31 18.31 -16.36 15.13
CA SER A 31 19.46 -16.83 14.35
C SER A 31 20.77 -16.28 14.87
N ARG A 32 20.80 -15.05 15.40
CA ARG A 32 21.98 -14.45 16.04
C ARG A 32 22.36 -15.14 17.36
N HIS A 33 21.37 -15.58 18.13
CA HIS A 33 21.61 -16.27 19.40
C HIS A 33 22.09 -17.72 19.20
N SER A 34 21.80 -18.32 18.07
CA SER A 34 22.15 -19.71 17.73
C SER A 34 23.45 -19.83 16.95
N ALA A 35 24.05 -18.72 16.49
CA ALA A 35 25.31 -18.77 15.76
C ALA A 35 26.47 -19.10 16.70
N PRO A 36 27.26 -20.14 16.41
CA PRO A 36 28.46 -20.45 17.19
C PRO A 36 29.43 -19.25 17.10
N THR A 37 29.87 -18.78 18.24
CA THR A 37 30.91 -17.75 18.34
C THR A 37 32.17 -18.31 17.67
N SER A 38 32.52 -17.79 16.48
CA SER A 38 33.82 -18.17 15.88
C SER A 38 34.95 -17.70 16.77
N SER A 39 35.97 -18.52 16.92
CA SER A 39 37.10 -18.32 17.82
C SER A 39 37.94 -17.05 17.55
N ASP A 40 37.67 -16.32 16.48
CA ASP A 40 38.41 -15.12 16.07
C ASP A 40 37.78 -13.78 16.52
N GLY A 41 36.80 -13.81 17.41
CA GLY A 41 36.22 -12.57 17.99
C GLY A 41 35.42 -11.68 17.04
N LEU A 42 35.26 -12.05 15.77
CA LEU A 42 34.42 -11.34 14.80
C LEU A 42 33.09 -12.06 14.66
N PRO A 43 31.98 -11.49 15.19
CA PRO A 43 30.67 -12.16 15.17
C PRO A 43 29.95 -12.08 13.82
N LEU A 44 30.61 -11.64 12.76
CA LEU A 44 30.00 -11.40 11.45
C LEU A 44 30.43 -12.48 10.46
N THR A 45 29.72 -13.60 10.45
CA THR A 45 29.76 -14.47 9.26
C THR A 45 29.03 -13.78 8.10
N PRO A 46 29.42 -13.99 6.83
CA PRO A 46 28.80 -13.42 5.66
C PRO A 46 27.27 -13.65 5.65
N ASP A 47 26.82 -14.79 6.13
CA ASP A 47 25.39 -15.15 6.21
C ASP A 47 24.62 -14.27 7.21
N ILE A 48 25.20 -13.93 8.35
CA ILE A 48 24.59 -13.04 9.35
C ILE A 48 24.49 -11.61 8.81
N ALA A 49 25.53 -11.13 8.11
CA ALA A 49 25.54 -9.82 7.48
C ALA A 49 24.46 -9.74 6.38
N PHE A 50 24.37 -10.77 5.53
CA PHE A 50 23.40 -10.84 4.47
C PHE A 50 21.94 -10.87 5.02
N ASN A 51 21.67 -11.71 5.99
CA ASN A 51 20.36 -11.79 6.64
C ASN A 51 19.97 -10.47 7.33
N SER A 52 20.94 -9.78 7.91
CA SER A 52 20.71 -8.47 8.53
C SER A 52 20.37 -7.39 7.49
N LEU A 53 21.09 -7.36 6.37
CA LEU A 53 20.79 -6.46 5.25
C LEU A 53 19.43 -6.76 4.63
N GLN A 54 19.10 -8.01 4.44
CA GLN A 54 17.79 -8.41 3.91
C GLN A 54 16.65 -8.01 4.85
N THR A 55 16.83 -8.19 6.16
CA THR A 55 15.84 -7.75 7.16
C THR A 55 15.67 -6.23 7.17
N LEU A 56 16.76 -5.49 7.05
CA LEU A 56 16.74 -4.03 6.96
C LEU A 56 16.04 -3.54 5.68
N SER A 57 16.36 -4.17 4.54
CA SER A 57 15.72 -3.88 3.25
C SER A 57 14.21 -4.15 3.28
N ASN A 58 13.81 -5.31 3.80
CA ASN A 58 12.40 -5.66 3.97
C ASN A 58 11.69 -4.68 4.91
N GLY A 59 12.33 -4.27 6.00
CA GLY A 59 11.81 -3.28 6.93
C GLY A 59 11.59 -1.91 6.26
N GLY A 60 12.55 -1.46 5.45
CA GLY A 60 12.43 -0.21 4.69
C GLY A 60 11.27 -0.26 3.69
N MET A 61 11.12 -1.35 2.96
CA MET A 61 10.02 -1.54 2.02
C MET A 61 8.66 -1.53 2.73
N ILE A 62 8.54 -2.19 3.88
CA ILE A 62 7.33 -2.21 4.70
C ILE A 62 6.97 -0.81 5.19
N LEU A 63 7.95 0.00 5.62
CA LEU A 63 7.71 1.37 6.05
C LEU A 63 7.17 2.23 4.90
N ILE A 64 7.73 2.12 3.70
CA ILE A 64 7.30 2.88 2.52
C ILE A 64 5.86 2.49 2.13
N ILE A 65 5.58 1.20 2.03
CA ILE A 65 4.26 0.70 1.65
C ILE A 65 3.24 0.98 2.77
N GLY A 66 3.63 0.77 4.03
CA GLY A 66 2.79 1.07 5.19
C GLY A 66 2.41 2.55 5.25
N PHE A 67 3.36 3.45 5.01
CA PHE A 67 3.09 4.88 4.88
C PHE A 67 2.08 5.16 3.76
N GLY A 68 2.27 4.56 2.59
CA GLY A 68 1.33 4.69 1.47
C GLY A 68 -0.08 4.20 1.81
N LEU A 69 -0.21 3.07 2.52
CA LEU A 69 -1.51 2.55 2.97
C LEU A 69 -2.19 3.49 3.97
N VAL A 70 -1.44 4.10 4.89
CA VAL A 70 -1.96 5.11 5.82
C VAL A 70 -2.45 6.34 5.07
N VAL A 71 -1.68 6.81 4.08
CA VAL A 71 -2.09 7.93 3.21
C VAL A 71 -3.36 7.59 2.44
N LEU A 72 -3.44 6.39 1.86
CA LEU A 72 -4.63 5.92 1.17
C LEU A 72 -5.86 5.89 2.10
N LEU A 73 -5.68 5.43 3.33
CA LEU A 73 -6.74 5.41 4.34
C LEU A 73 -7.20 6.82 4.72
N GLN A 74 -6.27 7.76 4.91
CA GLN A 74 -6.60 9.16 5.19
C GLN A 74 -7.37 9.80 4.04
N LEU A 75 -6.91 9.63 2.79
CA LEU A 75 -7.59 10.12 1.61
C LEU A 75 -8.98 9.51 1.45
N HIS A 76 -9.11 8.21 1.72
CA HIS A 76 -10.39 7.53 1.69
C HIS A 76 -11.38 8.16 2.69
N ARG A 77 -10.95 8.42 3.92
CA ARG A 77 -11.77 9.10 4.94
C ARG A 77 -12.13 10.53 4.54
N THR A 78 -11.18 11.26 3.96
CA THR A 78 -11.38 12.66 3.53
C THR A 78 -12.42 12.76 2.43
N VAL A 79 -12.34 11.90 1.42
CA VAL A 79 -13.33 11.89 0.34
C VAL A 79 -14.71 11.47 0.81
N LEU A 80 -14.80 10.57 1.78
CA LEU A 80 -16.08 10.23 2.42
C LEU A 80 -16.72 11.40 3.17
N LYS A 81 -15.92 12.32 3.68
CA LYS A 81 -16.36 13.56 4.33
C LYS A 81 -16.60 14.70 3.36
N LYS A 82 -16.45 14.50 2.05
CA LYS A 82 -16.53 15.53 0.99
C LYS A 82 -15.54 16.69 1.18
N GLN A 83 -14.45 16.49 1.92
CA GLN A 83 -13.39 17.48 2.06
C GLN A 83 -12.35 17.25 0.98
N ILE A 84 -12.06 18.27 0.20
CA ILE A 84 -11.04 18.24 -0.85
C ILE A 84 -9.74 18.73 -0.21
N LEU A 85 -8.79 17.84 0.00
CA LEU A 85 -7.45 18.21 0.45
C LEU A 85 -6.48 18.10 -0.73
N PRO A 86 -5.61 19.09 -0.94
CA PRO A 86 -4.55 18.98 -1.93
C PRO A 86 -3.62 17.82 -1.56
N ILE A 87 -3.31 16.97 -2.54
CA ILE A 87 -2.37 15.87 -2.33
C ILE A 87 -0.96 16.42 -2.53
N GLY A 88 -0.16 16.43 -1.45
CA GLY A 88 1.27 16.80 -1.53
C GLY A 88 2.10 15.72 -2.23
N VAL A 89 3.29 16.08 -2.68
CA VAL A 89 4.22 15.19 -3.41
C VAL A 89 4.48 13.89 -2.65
N PHE A 90 4.72 13.95 -1.35
CA PHE A 90 4.96 12.76 -0.52
C PHE A 90 3.75 11.80 -0.48
N ARG A 91 2.54 12.34 -0.45
CA ARG A 91 1.33 11.52 -0.47
C ARG A 91 1.14 10.83 -1.82
N THR A 92 1.46 11.53 -2.89
CA THR A 92 1.42 10.95 -4.25
C THR A 92 2.45 9.83 -4.39
N LEU A 93 3.67 10.03 -3.90
CA LEU A 93 4.70 8.98 -3.89
C LEU A 93 4.27 7.76 -3.05
N GLY A 94 3.67 7.98 -1.89
CA GLY A 94 3.11 6.90 -1.07
C GLY A 94 2.03 6.10 -1.81
N LEU A 95 1.11 6.76 -2.52
CA LEU A 95 0.08 6.10 -3.31
C LEU A 95 0.67 5.33 -4.51
N LEU A 96 1.69 5.88 -5.16
CA LEU A 96 2.40 5.20 -6.24
C LEU A 96 3.13 3.96 -5.74
N ALA A 97 3.74 4.02 -4.55
CA ALA A 97 4.37 2.85 -3.92
C ALA A 97 3.36 1.75 -3.62
N VAL A 98 2.19 2.10 -3.05
CA VAL A 98 1.09 1.13 -2.82
C VAL A 98 0.59 0.54 -4.14
N LEU A 99 0.43 1.37 -5.16
CA LEU A 99 -0.03 0.91 -6.46
C LEU A 99 0.98 -0.06 -7.09
N ALA A 100 2.27 0.29 -7.09
CA ALA A 100 3.34 -0.56 -7.60
C ALA A 100 3.39 -1.92 -6.89
N PHE A 101 3.20 -1.93 -5.57
CA PHE A 101 3.13 -3.16 -4.78
C PHE A 101 1.89 -4.01 -5.09
N SER A 102 0.78 -3.38 -5.42
CA SER A 102 -0.51 -4.06 -5.61
C SER A 102 -0.75 -4.50 -7.07
N ILE A 103 -0.04 -3.93 -8.05
CA ILE A 103 -0.19 -4.26 -9.49
C ILE A 103 0.07 -5.75 -9.78
N PRO A 104 1.13 -6.40 -9.26
CA PRO A 104 1.39 -7.81 -9.54
C PRO A 104 0.20 -8.69 -9.16
N SER A 105 -0.41 -8.45 -8.00
CA SER A 105 -1.59 -9.20 -7.56
C SER A 105 -2.81 -8.96 -8.46
N LEU A 106 -2.99 -7.74 -8.96
CA LEU A 106 -4.07 -7.42 -9.90
C LEU A 106 -3.87 -8.17 -11.23
N TRP A 107 -2.63 -8.30 -11.70
CA TRP A 107 -2.26 -9.06 -12.88
C TRP A 107 -2.49 -10.56 -12.70
N GLU A 108 -2.10 -11.12 -11.56
CA GLU A 108 -2.37 -12.53 -11.22
C GLU A 108 -3.87 -12.84 -11.21
N TRP A 109 -4.68 -11.97 -10.62
CA TRP A 109 -6.14 -12.12 -10.60
C TRP A 109 -6.76 -12.00 -12.00
N PHE A 110 -6.24 -11.13 -12.85
CA PHE A 110 -6.68 -11.02 -14.24
C PHE A 110 -6.49 -12.35 -14.99
N TRP A 111 -5.31 -12.94 -14.88
CA TRP A 111 -5.05 -14.24 -15.48
C TRP A 111 -5.82 -15.38 -14.83
N ALA A 112 -6.02 -15.34 -13.51
CA ALA A 112 -6.83 -16.30 -12.80
C ALA A 112 -8.29 -16.30 -13.30
N LEU A 113 -8.87 -15.12 -13.53
CA LEU A 113 -10.21 -14.99 -14.10
C LEU A 113 -10.29 -15.56 -15.53
N ILE A 114 -9.28 -15.32 -16.36
CA ILE A 114 -9.24 -15.89 -17.73
C ILE A 114 -9.19 -17.43 -17.67
N ARG A 115 -8.38 -18.02 -16.79
CA ARG A 115 -8.31 -19.48 -16.61
C ARG A 115 -9.61 -20.05 -16.08
N LEU A 116 -10.29 -19.35 -15.18
CA LEU A 116 -11.59 -19.74 -14.65
C LEU A 116 -12.65 -19.88 -15.77
N THR A 117 -12.62 -18.96 -16.76
CA THR A 117 -13.50 -19.07 -17.94
C THR A 117 -13.17 -20.27 -18.82
N GLY A 118 -11.94 -20.78 -18.78
CA GLY A 118 -11.50 -22.02 -19.44
C GLY A 118 -11.83 -23.31 -18.71
N GLY A 119 -12.47 -23.23 -17.55
CA GLY A 119 -12.89 -24.41 -16.76
C GLY A 119 -11.78 -25.03 -15.90
N GLU A 120 -10.65 -24.36 -15.74
CA GLU A 120 -9.57 -24.81 -14.86
C GLU A 120 -9.86 -24.44 -13.40
N SER A 121 -9.54 -25.36 -12.46
CA SER A 121 -9.62 -25.08 -11.03
C SER A 121 -8.45 -24.19 -10.59
N VAL A 122 -8.70 -22.89 -10.47
CA VAL A 122 -7.67 -21.88 -10.19
C VAL A 122 -7.41 -21.71 -8.69
N LEU A 123 -8.29 -22.24 -7.83
CA LEU A 123 -8.26 -22.02 -6.40
C LEU A 123 -7.51 -23.15 -5.67
N ASN A 124 -6.20 -23.18 -5.77
CA ASN A 124 -5.36 -24.08 -4.98
C ASN A 124 -4.60 -23.27 -3.90
N PHE A 125 -5.35 -22.70 -2.95
CA PHE A 125 -4.78 -21.93 -1.85
C PHE A 125 -4.44 -22.85 -0.68
N SER A 126 -3.18 -23.13 -0.50
CA SER A 126 -2.68 -23.91 0.63
C SER A 126 -2.71 -23.14 1.96
N ASN A 127 -2.89 -21.82 1.94
CA ASN A 127 -2.87 -20.98 3.14
C ASN A 127 -3.96 -19.89 3.08
N ILE A 128 -4.85 -19.90 4.07
CA ILE A 128 -5.97 -18.95 4.17
C ILE A 128 -5.51 -17.49 4.28
N ARG A 129 -4.36 -17.25 4.90
CA ARG A 129 -3.76 -15.93 5.02
C ARG A 129 -3.37 -15.37 3.65
N TYR A 130 -2.74 -16.20 2.81
CA TYR A 130 -2.37 -15.85 1.44
C TYR A 130 -3.62 -15.54 0.59
N LEU A 131 -4.69 -16.32 0.76
CA LEU A 131 -5.96 -16.09 0.09
C LEU A 131 -6.54 -14.72 0.42
N ILE A 132 -6.59 -14.36 1.71
CA ILE A 132 -7.16 -13.09 2.17
C ILE A 132 -6.36 -11.90 1.64
N THR A 133 -5.03 -11.94 1.75
CA THR A 133 -4.17 -10.86 1.22
C THR A 133 -4.23 -10.76 -0.29
N SER A 134 -4.29 -11.88 -0.99
CA SER A 134 -4.42 -11.94 -2.46
C SER A 134 -5.73 -11.31 -2.95
N ILE A 135 -6.82 -11.39 -2.20
CA ILE A 135 -8.08 -10.71 -2.53
C ILE A 135 -8.02 -9.22 -2.18
N CYS A 136 -7.39 -8.86 -1.05
CA CYS A 136 -7.33 -7.48 -0.59
C CYS A 136 -6.46 -6.58 -1.48
N LEU A 137 -5.34 -7.09 -2.01
CA LEU A 137 -4.40 -6.31 -2.82
C LEU A 137 -5.01 -5.73 -4.10
N PRO A 138 -5.74 -6.47 -4.95
CA PRO A 138 -6.38 -5.89 -6.14
C PRO A 138 -7.46 -4.87 -5.79
N LEU A 139 -8.19 -5.04 -4.67
CA LEU A 139 -9.15 -4.06 -4.20
C LEU A 139 -8.46 -2.76 -3.77
N ILE A 140 -7.31 -2.85 -3.13
CA ILE A 140 -6.48 -1.69 -2.78
C ILE A 140 -5.95 -1.00 -4.05
N ALA A 141 -5.46 -1.74 -5.03
CA ALA A 141 -5.00 -1.20 -6.30
C ALA A 141 -6.10 -0.41 -7.01
N LEU A 142 -7.29 -0.98 -7.15
CA LEU A 142 -8.45 -0.31 -7.72
C LEU A 142 -8.81 0.95 -6.93
N THR A 143 -8.85 0.88 -5.60
CA THR A 143 -9.12 2.04 -4.76
C THR A 143 -8.09 3.14 -4.97
N CYS A 144 -6.80 2.79 -5.06
CA CYS A 144 -5.71 3.72 -5.32
C CYS A 144 -5.85 4.41 -6.68
N ILE A 145 -6.13 3.65 -7.73
CA ILE A 145 -6.35 4.15 -9.08
C ILE A 145 -7.53 5.14 -9.10
N PHE A 146 -8.67 4.76 -8.55
CA PHE A 146 -9.84 5.64 -8.48
C PHE A 146 -9.56 6.93 -7.71
N ARG A 147 -8.75 6.90 -6.65
CA ARG A 147 -8.36 8.09 -5.90
C ARG A 147 -7.43 9.00 -6.69
N LEU A 148 -6.44 8.44 -7.36
CA LEU A 148 -5.54 9.23 -8.21
C LEU A 148 -6.29 9.89 -9.38
N PHE A 149 -7.18 9.17 -10.04
CA PHE A 149 -8.01 9.73 -11.10
C PHE A 149 -9.01 10.78 -10.59
N GLY A 150 -9.68 10.51 -9.47
CA GLY A 150 -10.61 11.45 -8.85
C GLY A 150 -9.93 12.76 -8.48
N TRP A 151 -8.74 12.70 -7.89
CA TRP A 151 -7.95 13.87 -7.56
C TRP A 151 -7.51 14.65 -8.81
N SER A 152 -7.04 13.95 -9.85
CA SER A 152 -6.64 14.59 -11.11
C SER A 152 -7.79 15.38 -11.77
N ARG A 153 -9.01 14.88 -11.70
CA ARG A 153 -10.20 15.60 -12.21
C ARG A 153 -10.52 16.83 -11.37
N LEU A 154 -10.50 16.72 -10.06
CA LEU A 154 -10.78 17.82 -9.14
C LEU A 154 -9.75 18.95 -9.24
N HIS A 155 -8.49 18.62 -9.46
CA HIS A 155 -7.44 19.63 -9.61
C HIS A 155 -7.55 20.44 -10.91
N LYS A 156 -8.21 19.90 -11.93
CA LYS A 156 -8.49 20.61 -13.18
C LYS A 156 -9.68 21.58 -13.07
N THR A 157 -10.62 21.33 -12.15
CA THR A 157 -11.83 22.16 -11.99
C THR A 157 -11.61 23.32 -11.03
N LEU A 158 -10.81 23.16 -10.00
CA LEU A 158 -10.52 24.20 -8.98
C LEU A 158 -9.94 25.51 -9.54
N PRO A 159 -8.96 25.53 -10.47
CA PRO A 159 -8.42 26.77 -11.01
C PRO A 159 -9.46 27.63 -11.76
N ASN A 160 -10.40 26.97 -12.44
CA ASN A 160 -11.43 27.66 -13.21
C ASN A 160 -12.49 28.30 -12.33
N GLU A 161 -12.87 27.67 -11.20
CA GLU A 161 -13.83 28.26 -10.27
C GLU A 161 -13.26 29.44 -9.48
N ILE A 162 -11.98 29.39 -9.13
CA ILE A 162 -11.31 30.50 -8.44
C ILE A 162 -11.16 31.69 -9.39
N GLY A 163 -10.82 31.47 -10.66
CA GLY A 163 -10.72 32.51 -11.67
C GLY A 163 -12.04 33.24 -11.88
N ASN A 164 -13.13 32.51 -12.05
CA ASN A 164 -14.45 33.07 -12.28
C ASN A 164 -14.99 33.85 -11.06
N ASN A 165 -14.73 33.36 -9.84
CA ASN A 165 -15.18 34.07 -8.63
C ASN A 165 -14.42 35.39 -8.37
N ILE A 166 -13.17 35.51 -8.84
CA ILE A 166 -12.41 36.75 -8.73
C ILE A 166 -12.92 37.76 -9.73
N GLU A 167 -13.20 37.34 -10.96
CA GLU A 167 -13.72 38.20 -12.03
C GLU A 167 -15.11 38.78 -11.68
N ASP A 168 -16.01 37.93 -11.15
CA ASP A 168 -17.34 38.33 -10.70
C ASP A 168 -17.28 39.32 -9.51
N THR A 169 -16.28 39.22 -8.66
CA THR A 169 -16.11 40.08 -7.49
C THR A 169 -15.54 41.45 -7.87
N GLU A 170 -14.74 41.52 -8.91
CA GLU A 170 -14.22 42.79 -9.44
C GLU A 170 -15.29 43.58 -10.22
N ILE A 171 -16.13 42.89 -10.99
CA ILE A 171 -17.24 43.52 -11.75
C ILE A 171 -18.30 44.11 -10.82
N GLN A 172 -18.52 43.53 -9.64
CA GLN A 172 -19.43 44.10 -8.65
C GLN A 172 -18.91 45.31 -7.88
N ARG A 173 -17.63 45.66 -8.01
CA ARG A 173 -17.01 46.83 -7.36
C ARG A 173 -16.84 48.03 -8.26
N LEU A 174 -17.15 47.92 -9.54
CA LEU A 174 -17.18 49.01 -10.52
C LEU A 174 -18.62 49.50 -10.73
#